data_10c6808be326aa15c49211cbc7e6c941
#
_entry.id   10c6808be326aa15c49211cbc7e6c941
#
_cell.length_a   1.000
_cell.length_b   1.000
_cell.length_c   1.000
_cell.angle_alpha   90.00
_cell.angle_beta   90.00
_cell.angle_gamma   90.00
#
_symmetry.space_group_name_H-M   'P 1'
#
loop_
_entity.id
_entity.type
_entity.pdbx_description
1 polymer ?
#
loop_
_entity_poly.entity_id
_entity_poly.type
_entity_poly.pdbx_seq_one_letter_code
_entity_poly.pdbx_strand_id
1 'polypeptide(L)'
;ANIIKAGVLQSQDGSSYWDLETGEVVLRAYATSEEVKEQSDRITGIEEQKMYRLVISSTNGNIFKNGNIQTTLYATVFSWDENITDQLDDNQFVWTRVSDDPEADALWNAAHFGGSKIVNITKDDVDVQATFFCDLIDTTTRNSLLG
;
A
#
# COMPACT_ATOMS: atom_id res chain seq x y z
N ALA A 1 -35.92 28.60 41.95
CA ALA A 1 -35.36 28.09 40.70
C ALA A 1 -35.86 28.93 39.53
N ASN A 2 -34.95 29.43 38.73
CA ASN A 2 -35.31 30.16 37.51
C ASN A 2 -35.63 29.15 36.41
N ILE A 3 -36.90 29.10 36.01
CA ILE A 3 -37.34 28.22 34.93
C ILE A 3 -37.57 29.12 33.69
N ILE A 4 -36.89 28.82 32.60
CA ILE A 4 -37.16 29.43 31.31
C ILE A 4 -38.20 28.55 30.62
N LYS A 5 -39.38 29.15 30.32
CA LYS A 5 -40.54 28.39 29.82
C LYS A 5 -40.79 28.57 28.32
N ALA A 6 -40.26 29.57 27.72
CA ALA A 6 -40.48 29.87 26.30
C ALA A 6 -39.40 30.81 25.76
N GLY A 7 -39.25 30.82 24.45
CA GLY A 7 -38.33 31.69 23.75
C GLY A 7 -37.05 30.99 23.27
N VAL A 8 -36.12 31.82 22.86
CA VAL A 8 -34.85 31.37 22.31
C VAL A 8 -33.71 31.75 23.24
N LEU A 9 -32.87 30.78 23.61
CA LEU A 9 -31.58 31.00 24.24
C LEU A 9 -30.53 31.05 23.12
N GLN A 10 -29.81 32.15 23.03
CA GLN A 10 -28.81 32.30 21.99
C GLN A 10 -27.51 32.88 22.50
N SER A 11 -26.42 32.62 21.79
CA SER A 11 -25.15 33.29 21.98
C SER A 11 -25.29 34.80 21.65
N GLN A 12 -24.36 35.61 22.13
CA GLN A 12 -24.40 37.06 21.94
C GLN A 12 -24.41 37.46 20.46
N ASP A 13 -23.78 36.65 19.59
CA ASP A 13 -23.73 36.83 18.14
C ASP A 13 -24.86 36.10 17.39
N GLY A 14 -25.75 35.39 18.11
CA GLY A 14 -26.85 34.62 17.51
C GLY A 14 -26.45 33.37 16.73
N SER A 15 -25.17 33.00 16.71
CA SER A 15 -24.66 31.90 15.93
C SER A 15 -25.02 30.51 16.49
N SER A 16 -25.21 30.45 17.79
CA SER A 16 -25.66 29.26 18.50
C SER A 16 -26.94 29.57 19.27
N TYR A 17 -27.92 28.73 19.15
CA TYR A 17 -29.21 28.97 19.86
C TYR A 17 -29.92 27.64 20.19
N TRP A 18 -30.82 27.76 21.14
CA TRP A 18 -31.77 26.71 21.49
C TRP A 18 -33.18 27.29 21.48
N ASP A 19 -33.99 26.87 20.56
CA ASP A 19 -35.40 27.24 20.47
C ASP A 19 -36.20 26.34 21.39
N LEU A 20 -36.73 26.92 22.46
CA LEU A 20 -37.46 26.15 23.45
C LEU A 20 -38.91 25.83 23.04
N GLU A 21 -39.43 26.46 21.98
CA GLU A 21 -40.76 26.18 21.45
C GLU A 21 -40.72 25.00 20.45
N THR A 22 -39.74 24.97 19.57
CA THR A 22 -39.57 23.95 18.56
C THR A 22 -38.68 22.81 19.02
N GLY A 23 -37.84 23.03 20.04
CA GLY A 23 -36.81 22.09 20.48
C GLY A 23 -35.55 22.08 19.62
N GLU A 24 -35.44 22.97 18.65
CA GLU A 24 -34.27 23.04 17.78
C GLU A 24 -33.06 23.56 18.55
N VAL A 25 -31.94 22.91 18.39
CA VAL A 25 -30.64 23.30 18.97
C VAL A 25 -29.63 23.46 17.86
N VAL A 26 -29.02 24.64 17.80
CA VAL A 26 -27.91 24.92 16.85
C VAL A 26 -26.71 25.38 17.67
N LEU A 27 -25.62 24.59 17.59
CA LEU A 27 -24.37 24.88 18.27
C LEU A 27 -23.25 25.00 17.21
N ARG A 28 -22.80 26.22 17.00
CA ARG A 28 -21.74 26.47 16.00
C ARG A 28 -20.32 26.44 16.57
N ALA A 29 -20.17 26.20 17.85
CA ALA A 29 -18.86 26.16 18.50
C ALA A 29 -18.10 24.83 18.26
N TYR A 30 -18.68 23.85 17.53
CA TYR A 30 -18.09 22.52 17.43
C TYR A 30 -17.28 22.34 16.18
N ALA A 31 -17.69 22.33 15.07
CA ALA A 31 -16.90 22.23 13.84
C ALA A 31 -17.60 23.02 12.74
N THR A 32 -16.87 23.79 11.99
CA THR A 32 -17.40 24.34 10.76
C THR A 32 -17.63 23.22 9.76
N SER A 33 -18.55 23.42 8.82
CA SER A 33 -18.74 22.45 7.74
C SER A 33 -17.46 22.19 6.93
N GLU A 34 -16.57 23.15 6.88
CA GLU A 34 -15.26 23.03 6.25
C GLU A 34 -14.32 22.10 7.03
N GLU A 35 -14.28 22.20 8.36
CA GLU A 35 -13.48 21.31 9.21
C GLU A 35 -13.96 19.85 9.12
N VAL A 36 -15.26 19.62 9.10
CA VAL A 36 -15.84 18.27 8.93
C VAL A 36 -15.52 17.71 7.56
N LYS A 37 -15.60 18.52 6.52
CA LYS A 37 -15.24 18.10 5.16
C LYS A 37 -13.75 17.75 5.04
N GLU A 38 -12.87 18.55 5.63
CA GLU A 38 -11.43 18.29 5.63
C GLU A 38 -11.09 16.97 6.32
N GLN A 39 -11.71 16.67 7.46
CA GLN A 39 -11.54 15.38 8.13
C GLN A 39 -12.10 14.22 7.31
N SER A 40 -13.23 14.38 6.65
CA SER A 40 -13.80 13.38 5.76
C SER A 40 -12.91 13.09 4.56
N ASP A 41 -12.33 14.13 3.94
CA ASP A 41 -11.41 14.00 2.82
C ASP A 41 -10.11 13.27 3.25
N ARG A 42 -9.62 13.49 4.46
CA ARG A 42 -8.46 12.76 5.03
C ARG A 42 -8.76 11.28 5.24
N ILE A 43 -9.92 10.94 5.77
CA ILE A 43 -10.35 9.54 5.98
C ILE A 43 -10.48 8.83 4.64
N THR A 44 -11.09 9.45 3.64
CA THR A 44 -11.21 8.91 2.29
C THR A 44 -9.83 8.67 1.68
N GLY A 45 -8.88 9.59 1.82
CA GLY A 45 -7.50 9.42 1.35
C GLY A 45 -6.78 8.24 2.02
N ILE A 46 -7.02 7.98 3.30
CA ILE A 46 -6.46 6.83 4.01
C ILE A 46 -7.09 5.51 3.54
N GLU A 47 -8.39 5.48 3.32
CA GLU A 47 -9.10 4.29 2.83
C GLU A 47 -8.72 3.93 1.39
N GLU A 48 -8.42 4.91 0.54
CA GLU A 48 -7.93 4.71 -0.82
C GLU A 48 -6.45 4.30 -0.87
N GLN A 49 -5.70 4.46 0.21
CA GLN A 49 -4.31 4.07 0.31
C GLN A 49 -4.21 2.54 0.34
N LYS A 50 -3.99 1.96 -0.83
CA LYS A 50 -3.79 0.51 -0.97
C LYS A 50 -2.48 0.11 -0.32
N MET A 51 -2.54 -0.82 0.62
CA MET A 51 -1.36 -1.46 1.19
C MET A 51 -1.10 -2.77 0.47
N TYR A 52 0.03 -2.82 -0.22
CA TYR A 52 0.48 -4.04 -0.90
C TYR A 52 1.53 -4.75 -0.07
N ARG A 53 1.44 -6.06 -0.02
CA ARG A 53 2.44 -6.95 0.55
C ARG A 53 2.86 -7.96 -0.50
N LEU A 54 4.15 -8.00 -0.82
CA LEU A 54 4.72 -8.95 -1.75
C LEU A 54 5.45 -10.06 -0.99
N VAL A 55 5.18 -11.30 -1.37
CA VAL A 55 5.80 -12.49 -0.80
C VAL A 55 6.49 -13.26 -1.92
N ILE A 56 7.75 -13.60 -1.73
CA ILE A 56 8.50 -14.46 -2.66
C ILE A 56 8.47 -15.88 -2.12
N SER A 57 8.07 -16.81 -2.97
CA SER A 57 8.07 -18.24 -2.68
C SER A 57 8.97 -18.98 -3.68
N SER A 58 9.44 -20.14 -3.27
CA SER A 58 10.34 -20.97 -4.06
C SER A 58 9.82 -22.40 -4.14
N THR A 59 9.88 -23.02 -5.31
CA THR A 59 9.40 -24.40 -5.52
C THR A 59 10.29 -25.44 -4.86
N ASN A 60 11.61 -25.22 -4.82
CA ASN A 60 12.59 -26.19 -4.34
C ASN A 60 13.41 -25.66 -3.15
N GLY A 61 12.87 -24.65 -2.45
CA GLY A 61 13.57 -24.04 -1.33
C GLY A 61 14.69 -23.08 -1.77
N ASN A 62 15.58 -22.77 -0.83
CA ASN A 62 16.65 -21.78 -1.01
C ASN A 62 18.04 -22.33 -0.68
N ILE A 63 18.16 -23.62 -0.41
CA ILE A 63 19.44 -24.29 -0.14
C ILE A 63 19.61 -25.44 -1.12
N PHE A 64 20.71 -25.40 -1.88
CA PHE A 64 21.02 -26.39 -2.90
C PHE A 64 22.36 -27.05 -2.59
N LYS A 65 22.47 -28.34 -2.91
CA LYS A 65 23.67 -29.12 -2.66
C LYS A 65 24.19 -29.68 -3.99
N ASN A 66 25.51 -29.89 -4.06
CA ASN A 66 26.20 -30.52 -5.18
C ASN A 66 26.05 -29.80 -6.54
N GLY A 67 25.98 -28.47 -6.52
CA GLY A 67 25.91 -27.67 -7.75
C GLY A 67 24.62 -27.83 -8.57
N ASN A 68 23.61 -28.52 -8.02
CA ASN A 68 22.33 -28.68 -8.68
C ASN A 68 21.36 -27.60 -8.19
N ILE A 69 21.50 -26.42 -8.79
CA ILE A 69 20.65 -25.27 -8.48
C ILE A 69 19.54 -25.22 -9.53
N GLN A 70 18.33 -25.52 -9.11
CA GLN A 70 17.14 -25.38 -9.94
C GLN A 70 15.93 -25.12 -9.05
N THR A 71 15.39 -23.91 -9.14
CA THR A 71 14.17 -23.53 -8.45
C THR A 71 13.43 -22.48 -9.25
N THR A 72 12.14 -22.37 -9.00
CA THR A 72 11.32 -21.31 -9.54
C THR A 72 10.92 -20.39 -8.40
N LEU A 73 11.24 -19.12 -8.51
CA LEU A 73 10.77 -18.07 -7.62
C LEU A 73 9.49 -17.48 -8.20
N TYR A 74 8.52 -17.27 -7.36
CA TYR A 74 7.29 -16.58 -7.76
C TYR A 74 6.88 -15.56 -6.72
N ALA A 75 6.43 -14.43 -7.21
CA ALA A 75 5.94 -13.33 -6.42
C ALA A 75 4.42 -13.44 -6.25
N THR A 76 3.96 -13.29 -5.03
CA THR A 76 2.54 -13.20 -4.70
C THR A 76 2.27 -11.88 -4.04
N VAL A 77 1.28 -11.13 -4.51
CA VAL A 77 0.92 -9.82 -3.98
C VAL A 77 -0.44 -9.88 -3.32
N PHE A 78 -0.49 -9.36 -2.12
CA PHE A 78 -1.72 -9.20 -1.35
C PHE A 78 -2.04 -7.71 -1.19
N SER A 79 -3.29 -7.36 -1.42
CA SER A 79 -3.85 -6.09 -0.97
C SER A 79 -4.70 -6.38 0.25
N TRP A 80 -4.24 -5.92 1.42
CA TRP A 80 -4.77 -6.38 2.71
C TRP A 80 -4.68 -7.91 2.80
N ASP A 81 -5.78 -8.61 2.89
CA ASP A 81 -5.82 -10.08 2.96
C ASP A 81 -6.17 -10.74 1.63
N GLU A 82 -6.41 -9.97 0.58
CA GLU A 82 -6.79 -10.48 -0.73
C GLU A 82 -5.56 -10.70 -1.62
N ASN A 83 -5.46 -11.88 -2.22
CA ASN A 83 -4.46 -12.16 -3.24
C ASN A 83 -4.87 -11.51 -4.56
N ILE A 84 -4.12 -10.51 -4.97
CA ILE A 84 -4.38 -9.72 -6.18
C ILE A 84 -3.37 -9.97 -7.30
N THR A 85 -2.52 -10.97 -7.17
CA THR A 85 -1.42 -11.25 -8.11
C THR A 85 -1.90 -11.31 -9.56
N ASP A 86 -3.02 -11.97 -9.81
CA ASP A 86 -3.59 -12.12 -11.16
C ASP A 86 -4.19 -10.82 -11.73
N GLN A 87 -4.41 -9.82 -10.89
CA GLN A 87 -4.92 -8.50 -11.30
C GLN A 87 -3.81 -7.54 -11.72
N LEU A 88 -2.55 -7.92 -11.49
CA LEU A 88 -1.38 -7.11 -11.78
C LEU A 88 -0.71 -7.57 -13.07
N ASP A 89 -0.14 -6.62 -13.80
CA ASP A 89 0.60 -6.90 -15.02
C ASP A 89 2.01 -7.40 -14.71
N ASP A 90 2.54 -8.28 -15.54
CA ASP A 90 3.89 -8.84 -15.38
C ASP A 90 4.98 -7.76 -15.39
N ASN A 91 4.78 -6.68 -16.15
CA ASN A 91 5.73 -5.57 -16.24
C ASN A 91 5.82 -4.71 -14.98
N GLN A 92 4.95 -4.92 -14.01
CA GLN A 92 5.02 -4.26 -12.69
C GLN A 92 6.02 -4.93 -11.75
N PHE A 93 6.46 -6.14 -12.05
CA PHE A 93 7.37 -6.91 -11.21
C PHE A 93 8.82 -6.68 -11.62
N VAL A 94 9.62 -6.19 -10.69
CA VAL A 94 11.06 -5.92 -10.90
C VAL A 94 11.86 -6.83 -9.98
N TRP A 95 12.59 -7.75 -10.59
CA TRP A 95 13.46 -8.65 -9.86
C TRP A 95 14.88 -8.11 -9.81
N THR A 96 15.52 -8.27 -8.67
CA THR A 96 16.89 -7.83 -8.43
C THR A 96 17.68 -8.97 -7.79
N ARG A 97 18.87 -9.24 -8.34
CA ARG A 97 19.84 -10.17 -7.78
C ARG A 97 20.97 -9.39 -7.12
N VAL A 98 21.43 -9.85 -5.99
CA VAL A 98 22.63 -9.36 -5.30
C VAL A 98 23.51 -10.56 -4.96
N SER A 99 24.73 -10.56 -5.47
CA SER A 99 25.76 -11.58 -5.23
C SER A 99 27.09 -10.91 -4.95
N ASP A 100 28.17 -11.69 -4.99
CA ASP A 100 29.56 -11.19 -4.91
C ASP A 100 30.10 -10.68 -6.25
N ASP A 101 29.33 -10.79 -7.33
CA ASP A 101 29.67 -10.27 -8.66
C ASP A 101 28.71 -9.13 -9.07
N PRO A 102 29.05 -7.86 -8.74
CA PRO A 102 28.19 -6.71 -9.06
C PRO A 102 27.99 -6.46 -10.56
N GLU A 103 28.94 -6.85 -11.41
CA GLU A 103 28.85 -6.67 -12.85
C GLU A 103 27.83 -7.65 -13.46
N ALA A 104 27.90 -8.91 -13.06
CA ALA A 104 26.93 -9.91 -13.46
C ALA A 104 25.53 -9.60 -12.88
N ASP A 105 25.45 -9.07 -11.66
CA ASP A 105 24.19 -8.63 -11.06
C ASP A 105 23.54 -7.52 -11.86
N ALA A 106 24.30 -6.52 -12.32
CA ALA A 106 23.76 -5.43 -13.13
C ALA A 106 23.15 -5.91 -14.44
N LEU A 107 23.79 -6.88 -15.11
CA LEU A 107 23.27 -7.48 -16.34
C LEU A 107 22.00 -8.30 -16.07
N TRP A 108 22.01 -9.09 -15.02
CA TRP A 108 20.85 -9.89 -14.62
C TRP A 108 19.65 -8.99 -14.27
N ASN A 109 19.87 -7.96 -13.49
CA ASN A 109 18.85 -7.01 -13.06
C ASN A 109 18.23 -6.26 -14.25
N ALA A 110 19.06 -5.86 -15.22
CA ALA A 110 18.57 -5.20 -16.44
C ALA A 110 17.67 -6.13 -17.26
N ALA A 111 17.97 -7.42 -17.30
CA ALA A 111 17.19 -8.42 -18.03
C ALA A 111 15.85 -8.77 -17.32
N HIS A 112 15.74 -8.52 -16.02
CA HIS A 112 14.58 -8.85 -15.21
C HIS A 112 13.81 -7.63 -14.69
N PHE A 113 14.03 -6.49 -15.29
CA PHE A 113 13.30 -5.27 -14.98
C PHE A 113 11.95 -5.26 -15.71
N GLY A 114 10.89 -5.59 -14.96
CA GLY A 114 9.53 -5.53 -15.49
C GLY A 114 9.21 -6.61 -16.50
N GLY A 115 9.26 -7.86 -16.12
CA GLY A 115 9.03 -8.92 -17.09
C GLY A 115 8.23 -10.13 -16.65
N SER A 116 8.17 -10.44 -15.38
CA SER A 116 7.45 -11.64 -14.94
C SER A 116 7.19 -11.68 -13.44
N LYS A 117 6.09 -12.33 -13.09
CA LYS A 117 5.77 -12.73 -11.70
C LYS A 117 6.59 -13.94 -11.26
N ILE A 118 7.22 -14.64 -12.20
CA ILE A 118 7.90 -15.91 -12.00
C ILE A 118 9.29 -15.84 -12.63
N VAL A 119 10.29 -16.29 -11.90
CA VAL A 119 11.68 -16.37 -12.37
C VAL A 119 12.24 -17.75 -12.10
N ASN A 120 12.78 -18.39 -13.13
CA ASN A 120 13.49 -19.66 -13.00
C ASN A 120 14.95 -19.38 -12.67
N ILE A 121 15.43 -19.97 -11.59
CA ILE A 121 16.81 -19.84 -11.12
C ILE A 121 17.55 -21.14 -11.37
N THR A 122 18.69 -21.04 -12.01
CA THR A 122 19.58 -22.15 -12.34
C THR A 122 20.98 -21.89 -11.80
N LYS A 123 21.88 -22.86 -12.02
CA LYS A 123 23.30 -22.72 -11.68
C LYS A 123 23.98 -21.53 -12.37
N ASP A 124 23.44 -21.09 -13.50
CA ASP A 124 23.99 -19.93 -14.24
C ASP A 124 23.63 -18.58 -13.58
N ASP A 125 22.60 -18.60 -12.73
CA ASP A 125 22.14 -17.41 -11.98
C ASP A 125 22.80 -17.29 -10.61
N VAL A 126 23.38 -18.37 -10.08
CA VAL A 126 23.99 -18.42 -8.74
C VAL A 126 25.24 -19.24 -8.79
N ASP A 127 26.39 -18.63 -8.55
CA ASP A 127 27.66 -19.34 -8.44
C ASP A 127 27.81 -20.00 -7.06
N VAL A 128 27.96 -19.21 -6.01
CA VAL A 128 28.07 -19.68 -4.63
C VAL A 128 26.83 -19.29 -3.83
N GLN A 129 26.47 -18.02 -3.89
CA GLN A 129 25.35 -17.46 -3.16
C GLN A 129 24.81 -16.25 -3.90
N ALA A 130 23.48 -16.14 -3.93
CA ALA A 130 22.81 -14.93 -4.40
C ALA A 130 21.53 -14.68 -3.60
N THR A 131 21.19 -13.42 -3.44
CA THR A 131 19.93 -13.00 -2.83
C THR A 131 19.05 -12.37 -3.91
N PHE A 132 17.80 -12.76 -3.94
CA PHE A 132 16.82 -12.25 -4.91
C PHE A 132 15.76 -11.42 -4.20
N PHE A 133 15.48 -10.28 -4.78
CA PHE A 133 14.44 -9.37 -4.35
C PHE A 133 13.43 -9.18 -5.46
N CYS A 134 12.20 -8.87 -5.10
CA CYS A 134 11.18 -8.47 -6.05
C CYS A 134 10.48 -7.22 -5.55
N ASP A 135 10.36 -6.23 -6.40
CA ASP A 135 9.60 -5.02 -6.14
C ASP A 135 8.39 -4.94 -7.07
N LEU A 136 7.35 -4.29 -6.61
CA LEU A 136 6.16 -3.98 -7.39
C LEU A 136 6.14 -2.49 -7.69
N ILE A 137 6.12 -2.15 -8.97
CA ILE A 137 6.17 -0.75 -9.41
C ILE A 137 4.90 -0.31 -10.11
N ASP A 138 4.65 0.98 -10.07
CA ASP A 138 3.70 1.64 -10.95
C ASP A 138 4.33 1.79 -12.35
N THR A 139 3.66 1.30 -13.37
CA THR A 139 4.19 1.31 -14.74
C THR A 139 4.32 2.70 -15.35
N THR A 140 3.57 3.67 -14.84
CA THR A 140 3.59 5.05 -15.31
C THR A 140 4.69 5.87 -14.64
N THR A 141 4.76 5.81 -13.32
CA THR A 141 5.72 6.59 -12.52
C THR A 141 7.02 5.86 -12.25
N ARG A 142 7.04 4.54 -12.37
CA ARG A 142 8.12 3.62 -12.00
C ARG A 142 8.50 3.65 -10.52
N ASN A 143 7.65 4.21 -9.69
CA ASN A 143 7.84 4.21 -8.25
C ASN A 143 7.38 2.88 -7.64
N SER A 144 8.06 2.47 -6.57
CA SER A 144 7.64 1.31 -5.81
C SER A 144 6.25 1.50 -5.21
N LEU A 145 5.40 0.49 -5.33
CA LEU A 145 4.08 0.43 -4.69
C LEU A 145 4.13 -0.19 -3.29
N LEU A 146 5.28 -0.71 -2.89
CA LEU A 146 5.47 -1.35 -1.59
C LEU A 146 5.91 -0.37 -0.49
N GLY A 147 6.25 0.84 -0.87
CA GLY A 147 6.63 1.90 0.06
C GLY A 147 8.05 2.38 -0.06
#